data_ba99fc9a582de5f087f2775cbd2ca5a0
#
_entry.id   ba99fc9a582de5f087f2775cbd2ca5a0
#
_cell.length_a   1.000
_cell.length_b   1.000
_cell.length_c   1.000
_cell.angle_alpha   90.00
_cell.angle_beta   90.00
_cell.angle_gamma   90.00
#
_symmetry.space_group_name_H-M   'P 1'
#
loop_
_entity.id
_entity.type
_entity.pdbx_description
1 polymer ?
#
loop_
_entity_poly.entity_id
_entity_poly.type
_entity_poly.pdbx_seq_one_letter_code
_entity_poly.pdbx_strand_id
1 'polypeptide(L)'
;MFNFIDLFCGTGGLRLGLEQALAEFGIQSKCIMSAETDKKACESYRLNFNEDPYRDVKSVSNLPYFDMLLAGFPCQAFSYAGKQKGFEDTRGTLFFEVARILKESKPKFFFLENVRGLVTHDKGKTFDTIKQTLDDLGYGINYVLLNSSHFGVPQNRVRIYIVGILDQKVSLTLSSNSGSSDSHKFKDDIQTDLFSSNNHITLIKDILEDNVDAKYLCSKDFTHKISKALHGDLNKIHGYRLTDYRGGNAIHSWELDLKGKCSEDEIDFMNSLISNRRKKIFGTHKDGKSLTKDQILTFYNAEKFEQVTNSLIKKGYLQITTEGYKPVCGNMSFEVFKFLDPNSISITLTASDSNRLGIYHQGSLRRITPRECARIQGYPDTYQLINDQAVYKQMGNGVSVPVVKNVIFDFFNSNHIFEPKKLTA
;
A
#
# COMPACT_ATOMS: atom_id res chain seq x y z
N MET A 1 31.89 -0.39 -12.89
CA MET A 1 30.43 -0.40 -13.19
C MET A 1 29.79 -1.43 -12.31
N PHE A 2 28.75 -1.11 -11.57
CA PHE A 2 28.04 -2.01 -10.68
C PHE A 2 26.91 -2.69 -11.43
N ASN A 3 26.98 -4.02 -11.60
CA ASN A 3 25.99 -4.78 -12.34
C ASN A 3 24.94 -5.36 -11.40
N PHE A 4 23.66 -5.30 -11.77
CA PHE A 4 22.58 -5.86 -10.96
C PHE A 4 21.50 -6.52 -11.83
N ILE A 5 20.66 -7.34 -11.18
CA ILE A 5 19.42 -7.86 -11.75
C ILE A 5 18.23 -7.40 -10.91
N ASP A 6 17.05 -7.25 -11.56
CA ASP A 6 15.83 -6.80 -10.94
C ASP A 6 14.68 -7.81 -11.19
N LEU A 7 14.38 -8.62 -10.19
CA LEU A 7 13.36 -9.68 -10.27
C LEU A 7 12.02 -9.16 -9.74
N PHE A 8 10.92 -9.56 -10.40
CA PHE A 8 9.59 -9.04 -10.12
C PHE A 8 9.58 -7.51 -10.20
N CYS A 9 10.28 -7.00 -11.18
CA CYS A 9 10.71 -5.60 -11.25
C CYS A 9 9.54 -4.60 -11.37
N GLY A 10 8.34 -5.07 -11.74
CA GLY A 10 7.16 -4.22 -11.84
C GLY A 10 7.41 -3.00 -12.73
N THR A 11 7.35 -1.84 -12.12
CA THR A 11 7.62 -0.53 -12.76
C THR A 11 9.05 -0.03 -12.54
N GLY A 12 9.94 -0.86 -12.01
CA GLY A 12 11.34 -0.51 -11.77
C GLY A 12 11.60 0.33 -10.51
N GLY A 13 10.72 0.29 -9.51
CA GLY A 13 10.89 1.07 -8.29
C GLY A 13 12.12 0.68 -7.46
N LEU A 14 12.47 -0.62 -7.39
CA LEU A 14 13.70 -1.08 -6.75
C LEU A 14 14.93 -0.61 -7.51
N ARG A 15 14.92 -0.72 -8.84
CA ARG A 15 15.98 -0.21 -9.73
C ARG A 15 16.22 1.27 -9.52
N LEU A 16 15.15 2.10 -9.56
CA LEU A 16 15.26 3.54 -9.32
C LEU A 16 15.92 3.84 -7.97
N GLY A 17 15.50 3.16 -6.91
CA GLY A 17 16.09 3.35 -5.59
C GLY A 17 17.56 2.96 -5.53
N LEU A 18 17.96 1.83 -6.14
CA LEU A 18 19.36 1.42 -6.21
C LEU A 18 20.20 2.40 -7.04
N GLU A 19 19.74 2.78 -8.24
CA GLU A 19 20.46 3.70 -9.11
C GLU A 19 20.67 5.06 -8.42
N GLN A 20 19.65 5.58 -7.71
CA GLN A 20 19.75 6.79 -6.92
C GLN A 20 20.72 6.65 -5.73
N ALA A 21 20.73 5.51 -5.02
CA ALA A 21 21.66 5.27 -3.92
C ALA A 21 23.10 5.19 -4.42
N LEU A 22 23.37 4.49 -5.50
CA LEU A 22 24.71 4.37 -6.09
C LEU A 22 25.24 5.72 -6.63
N ALA A 23 24.34 6.58 -7.11
CA ALA A 23 24.70 7.93 -7.54
C ALA A 23 25.28 8.79 -6.41
N GLU A 24 24.81 8.61 -5.14
CA GLU A 24 25.37 9.30 -3.94
C GLU A 24 26.83 8.89 -3.69
N PHE A 25 27.22 7.68 -4.07
CA PHE A 25 28.61 7.20 -4.01
C PHE A 25 29.40 7.50 -5.29
N GLY A 26 28.74 8.03 -6.34
CA GLY A 26 29.38 8.26 -7.64
C GLY A 26 29.61 7.00 -8.47
N ILE A 27 28.91 5.95 -8.15
CA ILE A 27 29.01 4.64 -8.81
C ILE A 27 28.04 4.58 -9.99
N GLN A 28 28.56 4.25 -11.16
CA GLN A 28 27.72 3.92 -12.33
C GLN A 28 27.22 2.48 -12.20
N SER A 29 25.96 2.28 -12.52
CA SER A 29 25.30 0.97 -12.46
C SER A 29 24.73 0.55 -13.83
N LYS A 30 24.52 -0.76 -13.99
CA LYS A 30 23.89 -1.37 -15.14
C LYS A 30 22.97 -2.51 -14.71
N CYS A 31 21.69 -2.40 -15.05
CA CYS A 31 20.80 -3.55 -15.00
C CYS A 31 21.16 -4.51 -16.15
N ILE A 32 21.57 -5.72 -15.84
CA ILE A 32 21.94 -6.69 -16.88
C ILE A 32 20.80 -7.65 -17.21
N MET A 33 19.79 -7.73 -16.34
CA MET A 33 18.59 -8.53 -16.54
C MET A 33 17.49 -8.07 -15.60
N SER A 34 16.27 -8.01 -16.12
CA SER A 34 15.04 -7.77 -15.34
C SER A 34 13.99 -8.84 -15.68
N ALA A 35 13.10 -9.15 -14.72
CA ALA A 35 12.06 -10.15 -14.91
C ALA A 35 10.71 -9.66 -14.34
N GLU A 36 9.67 -9.68 -15.19
CA GLU A 36 8.29 -9.32 -14.88
C GLU A 36 7.32 -10.06 -15.83
N THR A 37 6.15 -10.44 -15.33
CA THR A 37 5.13 -11.14 -16.13
C THR A 37 3.87 -10.32 -16.40
N ASP A 38 3.62 -9.24 -15.61
CA ASP A 38 2.52 -8.32 -15.88
C ASP A 38 2.84 -7.44 -17.10
N LYS A 39 2.13 -7.67 -18.20
CA LYS A 39 2.36 -6.97 -19.48
C LYS A 39 2.31 -5.46 -19.37
N LYS A 40 1.44 -4.91 -18.50
CA LYS A 40 1.33 -3.46 -18.31
C LYS A 40 2.49 -2.89 -17.48
N ALA A 41 2.98 -3.65 -16.51
CA ALA A 41 4.22 -3.29 -15.82
C ALA A 41 5.41 -3.30 -16.77
N CYS A 42 5.53 -4.32 -17.62
CA CYS A 42 6.56 -4.38 -18.67
C CYS A 42 6.49 -3.19 -19.64
N GLU A 43 5.27 -2.74 -20.02
CA GLU A 43 5.08 -1.56 -20.87
C GLU A 43 5.66 -0.29 -20.20
N SER A 44 5.36 -0.07 -18.93
CA SER A 44 5.93 1.03 -18.15
C SER A 44 7.45 0.92 -18.00
N TYR A 45 7.96 -0.30 -17.78
CA TYR A 45 9.40 -0.53 -17.65
C TYR A 45 10.15 -0.20 -18.95
N ARG A 46 9.65 -0.72 -20.10
CA ARG A 46 10.24 -0.39 -21.43
C ARG A 46 10.27 1.10 -21.69
N LEU A 47 9.18 1.79 -21.35
CA LEU A 47 9.06 3.24 -21.58
C LEU A 47 10.11 4.04 -20.80
N ASN A 48 10.48 3.60 -19.60
CA ASN A 48 11.36 4.34 -18.70
C ASN A 48 12.83 3.90 -18.76
N PHE A 49 13.08 2.63 -19.10
CA PHE A 49 14.42 2.05 -19.06
C PHE A 49 14.94 1.57 -20.42
N ASN A 50 14.09 1.62 -21.46
CA ASN A 50 14.40 1.11 -22.80
C ASN A 50 14.91 -0.35 -22.82
N GLU A 51 14.36 -1.18 -21.92
CA GLU A 51 14.70 -2.60 -21.74
C GLU A 51 13.43 -3.43 -21.66
N ASP A 52 13.43 -4.68 -22.17
CA ASP A 52 12.29 -5.59 -22.07
C ASP A 52 12.42 -6.54 -20.88
N PRO A 53 11.61 -6.35 -19.82
CA PRO A 53 11.63 -7.23 -18.65
C PRO A 53 10.74 -8.46 -18.83
N TYR A 54 10.00 -8.62 -19.94
CA TYR A 54 8.97 -9.66 -20.05
C TYR A 54 9.57 -11.07 -20.07
N ARG A 55 9.64 -11.67 -18.87
CA ARG A 55 10.04 -13.08 -18.66
C ARG A 55 9.56 -13.59 -17.32
N ASP A 56 9.35 -14.91 -17.23
CA ASP A 56 9.10 -15.59 -15.96
C ASP A 56 10.43 -15.84 -15.24
N VAL A 57 10.51 -15.50 -13.95
CA VAL A 57 11.69 -15.76 -13.11
C VAL A 57 12.09 -17.23 -13.10
N LYS A 58 11.15 -18.15 -13.27
CA LYS A 58 11.39 -19.60 -13.36
C LYS A 58 12.25 -20.00 -14.57
N SER A 59 12.23 -19.21 -15.63
CA SER A 59 13.04 -19.43 -16.84
C SER A 59 14.44 -18.80 -16.76
N VAL A 60 14.74 -18.06 -15.70
CA VAL A 60 16.02 -17.38 -15.53
C VAL A 60 17.10 -18.38 -15.12
N SER A 61 18.15 -18.51 -15.92
CA SER A 61 19.31 -19.37 -15.67
C SER A 61 20.54 -18.84 -16.42
N ASN A 62 21.72 -19.37 -16.12
CA ASN A 62 22.98 -19.06 -16.80
C ASN A 62 23.28 -17.57 -16.92
N LEU A 63 23.09 -16.83 -15.81
CA LEU A 63 23.35 -15.40 -15.76
C LEU A 63 24.86 -15.11 -15.78
N PRO A 64 25.31 -14.06 -16.47
CA PRO A 64 26.66 -13.54 -16.29
C PRO A 64 26.83 -13.05 -14.85
N TYR A 65 28.07 -12.80 -14.44
CA TYR A 65 28.34 -12.22 -13.12
C TYR A 65 27.63 -10.88 -12.94
N PHE A 66 27.06 -10.68 -11.75
CA PHE A 66 26.48 -9.43 -11.29
C PHE A 66 26.73 -9.25 -9.79
N ASP A 67 26.74 -8.00 -9.35
CA ASP A 67 27.09 -7.64 -7.98
C ASP A 67 25.90 -7.78 -7.02
N MET A 68 24.66 -7.44 -7.47
CA MET A 68 23.48 -7.39 -6.61
C MET A 68 22.23 -7.95 -7.27
N LEU A 69 21.46 -8.71 -6.47
CA LEU A 69 20.09 -9.13 -6.81
C LEU A 69 19.08 -8.26 -6.09
N LEU A 70 18.15 -7.65 -6.84
CA LEU A 70 16.98 -6.98 -6.32
C LEU A 70 15.75 -7.87 -6.51
N ALA A 71 14.86 -7.96 -5.51
CA ALA A 71 13.57 -8.63 -5.68
C ALA A 71 12.47 -8.11 -4.75
N GLY A 72 11.36 -7.65 -5.35
CA GLY A 72 10.09 -7.41 -4.67
C GLY A 72 9.15 -8.60 -4.87
N PHE A 73 9.45 -9.74 -4.26
CA PHE A 73 8.71 -10.97 -4.51
C PHE A 73 7.31 -10.95 -3.89
N PRO A 74 6.27 -11.50 -4.59
CA PRO A 74 4.90 -11.48 -4.06
C PRO A 74 4.78 -12.34 -2.81
N CYS A 75 4.06 -11.81 -1.80
CA CYS A 75 3.67 -12.55 -0.61
C CYS A 75 2.49 -13.49 -0.97
N GLN A 76 2.73 -14.49 -1.81
CA GLN A 76 1.81 -15.60 -1.93
C GLN A 76 1.97 -16.47 -0.70
N ALA A 77 0.82 -16.91 -0.14
CA ALA A 77 0.83 -17.83 0.98
C ALA A 77 1.86 -18.94 0.72
N PHE A 78 2.77 -19.13 1.64
CA PHE A 78 3.54 -20.35 1.74
C PHE A 78 2.52 -21.44 2.07
N SER A 79 1.71 -21.81 1.05
CA SER A 79 0.65 -22.77 1.22
C SER A 79 1.28 -24.11 1.49
N TYR A 80 0.88 -24.69 2.58
CA TYR A 80 1.01 -26.07 3.00
C TYR A 80 1.43 -27.04 1.87
N ALA A 81 2.68 -27.02 1.49
CA ALA A 81 3.27 -28.07 0.68
C ALA A 81 4.52 -28.55 1.42
N GLY A 82 4.35 -29.61 2.20
CA GLY A 82 5.46 -30.46 2.55
C GLY A 82 6.01 -30.34 3.96
N LYS A 83 5.67 -31.35 4.73
CA LYS A 83 6.43 -31.78 5.91
C LYS A 83 7.90 -32.03 5.49
N GLN A 84 8.83 -31.24 6.07
CA GLN A 84 10.23 -31.63 6.32
C GLN A 84 11.07 -32.25 5.19
N LYS A 85 10.98 -31.83 3.95
CA LYS A 85 11.90 -32.26 2.90
C LYS A 85 12.57 -31.06 2.24
N GLY A 86 13.46 -30.36 2.92
CA GLY A 86 14.44 -29.42 2.37
C GLY A 86 14.06 -28.65 1.08
N PHE A 87 15.06 -28.16 0.39
CA PHE A 87 14.99 -27.38 -0.85
C PHE A 87 14.18 -28.04 -2.01
N GLU A 88 13.98 -29.35 -1.98
CA GLU A 88 13.35 -30.10 -3.09
C GLU A 88 11.82 -30.08 -3.07
N ASP A 89 11.18 -29.86 -1.91
CA ASP A 89 9.71 -29.96 -1.76
C ASP A 89 8.97 -28.61 -1.78
N THR A 90 9.69 -27.50 -1.94
CA THR A 90 9.16 -26.13 -1.90
C THR A 90 8.98 -25.51 -3.28
N ARG A 91 8.92 -26.29 -4.33
CA ARG A 91 8.86 -25.90 -5.76
C ARG A 91 7.68 -25.00 -6.16
N GLY A 92 7.00 -24.35 -5.24
CA GLY A 92 5.79 -23.57 -5.52
C GLY A 92 5.81 -22.10 -5.16
N THR A 93 6.77 -21.59 -4.38
CA THR A 93 6.78 -20.19 -3.99
C THR A 93 7.88 -19.40 -4.71
N LEU A 94 7.56 -18.19 -5.12
CA LEU A 94 8.47 -17.35 -5.90
C LEU A 94 9.71 -16.91 -5.11
N PHE A 95 9.68 -16.96 -3.78
CA PHE A 95 10.89 -16.77 -2.96
C PHE A 95 11.95 -17.84 -3.25
N PHE A 96 11.57 -19.09 -3.47
CA PHE A 96 12.54 -20.15 -3.75
C PHE A 96 13.19 -20.03 -5.14
N GLU A 97 12.54 -19.33 -6.08
CA GLU A 97 13.21 -18.92 -7.32
C GLU A 97 14.29 -17.87 -7.07
N VAL A 98 14.05 -16.91 -6.17
CA VAL A 98 15.08 -15.97 -5.69
C VAL A 98 16.24 -16.73 -5.04
N ALA A 99 15.94 -17.67 -4.14
CA ALA A 99 16.94 -18.50 -3.47
C ALA A 99 17.74 -19.38 -4.46
N ARG A 100 17.09 -19.93 -5.49
CA ARG A 100 17.75 -20.68 -6.56
C ARG A 100 18.76 -19.80 -7.30
N ILE A 101 18.35 -18.60 -7.71
CA ILE A 101 19.25 -17.69 -8.43
C ILE A 101 20.41 -17.25 -7.54
N LEU A 102 20.16 -16.96 -6.25
CA LEU A 102 21.24 -16.65 -5.27
C LEU A 102 22.21 -17.81 -5.14
N LYS A 103 21.71 -19.06 -5.10
CA LYS A 103 22.56 -20.28 -5.05
C LYS A 103 23.42 -20.48 -6.28
N GLU A 104 22.81 -20.29 -7.46
CA GLU A 104 23.47 -20.52 -8.76
C GLU A 104 24.50 -19.44 -9.08
N SER A 105 24.13 -18.16 -8.87
CA SER A 105 24.93 -17.02 -9.31
C SER A 105 25.84 -16.44 -8.21
N LYS A 106 25.53 -16.67 -6.93
CA LYS A 106 26.27 -16.18 -5.76
C LYS A 106 26.69 -14.70 -5.88
N PRO A 107 25.75 -13.76 -6.16
CA PRO A 107 26.10 -12.35 -6.18
C PRO A 107 26.60 -11.91 -4.81
N LYS A 108 27.47 -10.89 -4.77
CA LYS A 108 27.99 -10.37 -3.52
C LYS A 108 26.91 -9.82 -2.58
N PHE A 109 25.84 -9.20 -3.18
CA PHE A 109 24.79 -8.53 -2.44
C PHE A 109 23.39 -8.97 -2.90
N PHE A 110 22.43 -8.86 -2.00
CA PHE A 110 21.04 -8.87 -2.38
C PHE A 110 20.21 -7.84 -1.58
N PHE A 111 19.09 -7.44 -2.16
CA PHE A 111 18.07 -6.60 -1.54
C PHE A 111 16.69 -7.17 -1.84
N LEU A 112 15.93 -7.49 -0.79
CA LEU A 112 14.59 -8.03 -0.91
C LEU A 112 13.58 -7.10 -0.23
N GLU A 113 12.41 -6.93 -0.85
CA GLU A 113 11.29 -6.18 -0.28
C GLU A 113 10.05 -7.05 -0.16
N ASN A 114 9.27 -6.83 0.91
CA ASN A 114 7.97 -7.46 1.05
C ASN A 114 7.02 -6.67 1.98
N VAL A 115 5.78 -7.13 2.07
CA VAL A 115 4.80 -6.54 3.00
C VAL A 115 5.15 -6.84 4.45
N ARG A 116 4.78 -5.92 5.38
CA ARG A 116 4.95 -6.10 6.84
C ARG A 116 4.44 -7.46 7.34
N GLY A 117 3.32 -7.93 6.77
CA GLY A 117 2.67 -9.17 7.15
C GLY A 117 3.54 -10.43 7.02
N LEU A 118 4.62 -10.37 6.23
CA LEU A 118 5.57 -11.48 6.07
C LEU A 118 6.18 -11.91 7.41
N VAL A 119 6.49 -10.94 8.29
CA VAL A 119 7.12 -11.22 9.59
C VAL A 119 6.21 -12.02 10.54
N THR A 120 4.89 -11.79 10.45
CA THR A 120 3.92 -12.44 11.33
C THR A 120 3.17 -13.59 10.66
N HIS A 121 3.42 -13.83 9.36
CA HIS A 121 2.77 -14.90 8.60
C HIS A 121 3.09 -16.26 9.20
N ASP A 122 2.06 -17.10 9.36
CA ASP A 122 2.15 -18.42 10.01
C ASP A 122 2.91 -18.38 11.35
N LYS A 123 2.55 -17.40 12.21
CA LYS A 123 3.17 -17.19 13.53
C LYS A 123 4.70 -16.98 13.47
N GLY A 124 5.20 -16.39 12.37
CA GLY A 124 6.61 -16.09 12.16
C GLY A 124 7.39 -17.18 11.39
N LYS A 125 6.86 -18.39 11.26
CA LYS A 125 7.56 -19.51 10.62
C LYS A 125 8.00 -19.22 9.18
N THR A 126 7.18 -18.51 8.43
CA THR A 126 7.51 -18.11 7.06
C THR A 126 8.78 -17.29 7.00
N PHE A 127 8.87 -16.28 7.86
CA PHE A 127 10.05 -15.41 7.90
C PHE A 127 11.28 -16.14 8.43
N ASP A 128 11.11 -17.04 9.40
CA ASP A 128 12.20 -17.88 9.91
C ASP A 128 12.74 -18.82 8.80
N THR A 129 11.87 -19.39 7.99
CA THR A 129 12.27 -20.19 6.82
C THR A 129 13.07 -19.37 5.81
N ILE A 130 12.65 -18.13 5.52
CA ILE A 130 13.40 -17.23 4.63
C ILE A 130 14.79 -16.96 5.18
N LYS A 131 14.90 -16.60 6.47
CA LYS A 131 16.19 -16.32 7.12
C LYS A 131 17.11 -17.55 7.06
N GLN A 132 16.62 -18.72 7.44
CA GLN A 132 17.39 -19.95 7.42
C GLN A 132 17.86 -20.30 6.02
N THR A 133 16.97 -20.16 5.00
CA THR A 133 17.35 -20.43 3.60
C THR A 133 18.48 -19.53 3.13
N LEU A 134 18.44 -18.23 3.48
CA LEU A 134 19.47 -17.27 3.09
C LEU A 134 20.82 -17.53 3.85
N ASP A 135 20.74 -17.92 5.11
CA ASP A 135 21.89 -18.32 5.92
C ASP A 135 22.54 -19.61 5.37
N ASP A 136 21.73 -20.62 5.04
CA ASP A 136 22.21 -21.87 4.42
C ASP A 136 22.89 -21.63 3.06
N LEU A 137 22.59 -20.53 2.37
CA LEU A 137 23.25 -20.09 1.14
C LEU A 137 24.57 -19.33 1.38
N GLY A 138 24.94 -19.08 2.64
CA GLY A 138 26.17 -18.41 3.05
C GLY A 138 26.02 -16.87 3.15
N TYR A 139 24.80 -16.34 3.13
CA TYR A 139 24.59 -14.89 3.28
C TYR A 139 24.43 -14.50 4.75
N GLY A 140 25.27 -13.58 5.24
CA GLY A 140 24.90 -12.81 6.41
C GLY A 140 23.80 -11.83 6.05
N ILE A 141 22.76 -11.75 6.88
CA ILE A 141 21.56 -10.94 6.60
C ILE A 141 21.25 -9.95 7.70
N ASN A 142 20.62 -8.85 7.33
CA ASN A 142 19.93 -7.95 8.25
C ASN A 142 18.60 -7.49 7.63
N TYR A 143 17.69 -7.01 8.45
CA TYR A 143 16.39 -6.55 7.98
C TYR A 143 15.82 -5.41 8.83
N VAL A 144 14.95 -4.61 8.21
CA VAL A 144 14.32 -3.48 8.88
C VAL A 144 12.87 -3.30 8.39
N LEU A 145 12.00 -2.88 9.32
CA LEU A 145 10.61 -2.53 9.03
C LEU A 145 10.51 -1.00 8.99
N LEU A 146 10.21 -0.41 7.84
CA LEU A 146 10.18 1.04 7.66
C LEU A 146 8.83 1.51 7.12
N ASN A 147 8.43 2.70 7.59
CA ASN A 147 7.25 3.41 7.08
C ASN A 147 7.70 4.49 6.09
N SER A 148 7.11 4.50 4.90
CA SER A 148 7.46 5.45 3.83
C SER A 148 7.32 6.91 4.23
N SER A 149 6.42 7.24 5.15
CA SER A 149 6.22 8.62 5.62
C SER A 149 7.44 9.26 6.28
N HIS A 150 8.41 8.46 6.70
CA HIS A 150 9.66 8.94 7.30
C HIS A 150 10.76 9.21 6.26
N PHE A 151 10.45 9.02 4.98
CA PHE A 151 11.42 9.12 3.89
C PHE A 151 10.98 10.12 2.79
N GLY A 152 10.33 11.20 3.19
CA GLY A 152 9.98 12.30 2.30
C GLY A 152 8.80 12.04 1.35
N VAL A 153 7.95 11.04 1.63
CA VAL A 153 6.72 10.82 0.87
C VAL A 153 5.49 10.78 1.77
N PRO A 154 4.36 11.36 1.37
CA PRO A 154 3.18 11.48 2.22
C PRO A 154 2.36 10.19 2.24
N GLN A 155 2.96 9.06 2.64
CA GLN A 155 2.28 7.77 2.64
C GLN A 155 2.58 6.94 3.89
N ASN A 156 1.54 6.48 4.56
CA ASN A 156 1.65 5.45 5.59
C ASN A 156 1.72 4.07 4.93
N ARG A 157 2.95 3.60 4.64
CA ARG A 157 3.22 2.30 4.01
C ARG A 157 4.39 1.63 4.70
N VAL A 158 4.11 0.62 5.54
CA VAL A 158 5.14 -0.15 6.23
C VAL A 158 5.51 -1.39 5.41
N ARG A 159 6.83 -1.56 5.17
CA ARG A 159 7.41 -2.69 4.43
C ARG A 159 8.61 -3.25 5.19
N ILE A 160 8.89 -4.53 4.95
CA ILE A 160 10.13 -5.16 5.36
C ILE A 160 11.14 -5.08 4.21
N TYR A 161 12.36 -4.71 4.56
CA TYR A 161 13.52 -4.69 3.67
C TYR A 161 14.56 -5.63 4.25
N ILE A 162 15.05 -6.57 3.44
CA ILE A 162 16.03 -7.58 3.84
C ILE A 162 17.24 -7.40 2.94
N VAL A 163 18.42 -7.26 3.54
CA VAL A 163 19.68 -7.10 2.82
C VAL A 163 20.65 -8.19 3.21
N GLY A 164 21.53 -8.57 2.30
CA GLY A 164 22.53 -9.61 2.57
C GLY A 164 23.84 -9.40 1.85
N ILE A 165 24.91 -9.88 2.48
CA ILE A 165 26.28 -9.95 1.93
C ILE A 165 26.73 -11.40 2.00
N LEU A 166 27.27 -11.91 0.91
CA LEU A 166 27.84 -13.25 0.84
C LEU A 166 29.06 -13.36 1.75
N ASP A 167 29.12 -14.40 2.61
CA ASP A 167 30.21 -14.73 3.53
C ASP A 167 30.60 -13.62 4.51
N GLN A 168 29.67 -12.68 4.81
CA GLN A 168 29.96 -11.55 5.67
C GLN A 168 28.75 -11.13 6.50
N LYS A 169 28.96 -10.71 7.76
CA LYS A 169 27.91 -10.09 8.58
C LYS A 169 27.46 -8.75 8.02
N VAL A 170 26.19 -8.41 8.25
CA VAL A 170 25.56 -7.18 7.75
C VAL A 170 25.16 -6.27 8.88
N SER A 171 25.54 -4.99 8.77
CA SER A 171 25.11 -3.91 9.65
C SER A 171 24.13 -2.97 8.93
N LEU A 172 23.17 -2.44 9.67
CA LEU A 172 22.31 -1.32 9.28
C LEU A 172 22.26 -0.34 10.46
N THR A 173 22.31 0.96 10.18
CA THR A 173 22.08 2.01 11.19
C THR A 173 20.59 2.36 11.27
N LEU A 174 19.84 2.18 10.18
CA LEU A 174 18.39 2.32 10.19
C LEU A 174 17.77 1.30 11.15
N SER A 175 16.92 1.77 12.05
CA SER A 175 16.17 0.93 12.98
C SER A 175 14.71 0.79 12.55
N SER A 176 14.09 -0.35 12.90
CA SER A 176 12.68 -0.60 12.62
C SER A 176 11.79 0.41 13.33
N ASN A 177 11.05 1.21 12.57
CA ASN A 177 10.04 2.11 13.08
C ASN A 177 8.65 1.60 12.65
N SER A 178 8.11 0.73 13.46
CA SER A 178 6.75 0.18 13.27
C SER A 178 5.71 1.13 13.86
N GLY A 179 5.72 2.40 13.48
CA GLY A 179 4.74 3.39 13.93
C GLY A 179 3.33 2.80 13.97
N SER A 180 2.56 3.11 15.02
CA SER A 180 1.22 2.59 15.23
C SER A 180 0.36 2.86 14.00
N SER A 181 -0.58 1.95 13.70
CA SER A 181 -1.54 2.06 12.60
C SER A 181 -2.52 3.26 12.71
N ASP A 182 -2.40 4.06 13.75
CA ASP A 182 -3.21 5.24 14.00
C ASP A 182 -2.56 6.49 13.41
N SER A 183 -3.16 7.00 12.34
CA SER A 183 -2.77 8.24 11.67
C SER A 183 -2.80 9.50 12.54
N HIS A 184 -3.28 9.41 13.78
CA HIS A 184 -3.37 10.52 14.74
C HIS A 184 -2.25 10.56 15.79
N LYS A 185 -1.37 9.54 15.86
CA LYS A 185 -0.27 9.46 16.83
C LYS A 185 1.13 9.77 16.28
N PHE A 186 1.22 10.29 15.06
CA PHE A 186 2.49 10.56 14.38
C PHE A 186 3.35 11.68 14.97
N LYS A 187 2.97 12.27 16.11
CA LYS A 187 3.71 13.40 16.66
C LYS A 187 4.95 13.05 17.48
N ASP A 188 5.08 11.80 17.95
CA ASP A 188 6.08 11.48 18.99
C ASP A 188 7.20 10.50 18.58
N ASP A 189 7.10 9.84 17.40
CA ASP A 189 8.08 8.85 16.93
C ASP A 189 8.83 9.32 15.67
N ILE A 190 9.19 10.59 15.59
CA ILE A 190 10.05 11.08 14.51
C ILE A 190 11.47 10.65 14.84
N GLN A 191 11.89 9.52 14.27
CA GLN A 191 13.31 9.26 14.13
C GLN A 191 13.85 10.35 13.21
N THR A 192 14.64 11.27 13.77
CA THR A 192 15.28 12.34 13.03
C THR A 192 16.00 11.72 11.84
N ASP A 193 15.58 12.12 10.67
CA ASP A 193 16.17 11.72 9.40
C ASP A 193 17.67 12.04 9.44
N LEU A 194 18.51 11.02 9.52
CA LEU A 194 19.98 11.16 9.49
C LEU A 194 20.47 11.79 8.18
N PHE A 195 19.58 11.96 7.20
CA PHE A 195 19.92 12.35 5.83
C PHE A 195 19.15 13.59 5.33
N SER A 196 18.16 14.10 6.08
CA SER A 196 17.48 15.36 5.73
C SER A 196 17.85 16.46 6.71
N SER A 197 18.47 17.49 6.21
CA SER A 197 18.77 18.74 6.94
C SER A 197 17.50 19.55 7.29
N ASN A 198 16.32 19.07 6.93
CA ASN A 198 15.02 19.70 7.19
C ASN A 198 14.01 18.69 7.73
N ASN A 199 13.60 18.84 8.99
CA ASN A 199 12.52 18.11 9.66
C ASN A 199 11.11 18.36 9.05
N HIS A 200 10.99 18.49 7.73
CA HIS A 200 9.72 18.78 7.09
C HIS A 200 9.03 17.47 6.69
N ILE A 201 7.93 17.13 7.37
CA ILE A 201 7.07 16.00 6.98
C ILE A 201 6.36 16.41 5.69
N THR A 202 6.59 15.66 4.60
CA THR A 202 5.86 15.84 3.36
C THR A 202 4.39 15.47 3.56
N LEU A 203 3.49 16.35 3.18
CA LEU A 203 2.04 16.18 3.28
C LEU A 203 1.43 15.98 1.89
N ILE A 204 0.17 15.55 1.85
CA ILE A 204 -0.55 15.37 0.58
C ILE A 204 -0.57 16.66 -0.25
N LYS A 205 -0.77 17.82 0.37
CA LYS A 205 -0.77 19.11 -0.34
C LYS A 205 0.52 19.40 -1.11
N ASP A 206 1.66 18.86 -0.64
CA ASP A 206 2.98 19.13 -1.21
C ASP A 206 3.23 18.38 -2.53
N ILE A 207 2.35 17.41 -2.87
CA ILE A 207 2.47 16.56 -4.07
C ILE A 207 1.34 16.77 -5.07
N LEU A 208 0.35 17.61 -4.76
CA LEU A 208 -0.80 17.84 -5.64
C LEU A 208 -0.41 18.58 -6.92
N GLU A 209 -1.13 18.28 -7.99
CA GLU A 209 -1.04 19.00 -9.25
C GLU A 209 -1.94 20.25 -9.22
N ASP A 210 -1.41 21.39 -9.70
CA ASP A 210 -2.16 22.66 -9.76
C ASP A 210 -3.27 22.63 -10.82
N ASN A 211 -3.01 21.99 -11.96
CA ASN A 211 -3.95 21.86 -13.05
C ASN A 211 -4.26 20.39 -13.32
N VAL A 212 -5.51 20.02 -13.11
CA VAL A 212 -5.97 18.64 -13.24
C VAL A 212 -7.01 18.53 -14.36
N ASP A 213 -6.87 17.51 -15.20
CA ASP A 213 -7.82 17.20 -16.28
C ASP A 213 -9.23 16.97 -15.69
N ALA A 214 -10.24 17.49 -16.37
CA ALA A 214 -11.65 17.39 -15.99
C ALA A 214 -12.14 15.92 -15.79
N LYS A 215 -11.50 14.94 -16.42
CA LYS A 215 -11.79 13.50 -16.25
C LYS A 215 -11.59 13.00 -14.83
N TYR A 216 -10.82 13.70 -13.98
CA TYR A 216 -10.62 13.36 -12.58
C TYR A 216 -11.61 14.03 -11.65
N LEU A 217 -12.35 15.03 -12.10
CA LEU A 217 -13.40 15.66 -11.30
C LEU A 217 -14.50 14.64 -10.99
N CYS A 218 -15.04 14.72 -9.77
CA CYS A 218 -16.26 14.00 -9.45
C CYS A 218 -17.44 14.55 -10.23
N SER A 219 -18.43 13.73 -10.53
CA SER A 219 -19.64 14.16 -11.23
C SER A 219 -20.36 15.25 -10.43
N LYS A 220 -21.11 16.11 -11.14
CA LYS A 220 -21.91 17.17 -10.49
C LYS A 220 -22.95 16.59 -9.53
N ASP A 221 -23.57 15.47 -9.89
CA ASP A 221 -24.55 14.76 -9.05
C ASP A 221 -23.90 14.26 -7.77
N PHE A 222 -22.76 13.58 -7.87
CA PHE A 222 -22.03 13.08 -6.70
C PHE A 222 -21.55 14.22 -5.81
N THR A 223 -20.98 15.29 -6.38
CA THR A 223 -20.55 16.49 -5.64
C THR A 223 -21.71 17.14 -4.90
N HIS A 224 -22.88 17.25 -5.55
CA HIS A 224 -24.10 17.81 -4.93
C HIS A 224 -24.57 16.94 -3.75
N LYS A 225 -24.59 15.62 -3.90
CA LYS A 225 -24.96 14.69 -2.83
C LYS A 225 -24.02 14.76 -1.63
N ILE A 226 -22.69 14.81 -1.88
CA ILE A 226 -21.68 14.99 -0.83
C ILE A 226 -21.88 16.35 -0.13
N SER A 227 -22.06 17.43 -0.90
CA SER A 227 -22.29 18.77 -0.33
C SER A 227 -23.54 18.80 0.58
N LYS A 228 -24.63 18.17 0.15
CA LYS A 228 -25.85 18.02 0.95
C LYS A 228 -25.57 17.27 2.27
N ALA A 229 -24.87 16.13 2.21
CA ALA A 229 -24.54 15.33 3.40
C ALA A 229 -23.62 16.07 4.39
N LEU A 230 -22.85 17.05 3.91
CA LEU A 230 -21.95 17.89 4.71
C LEU A 230 -22.52 19.28 5.01
N HIS A 231 -23.82 19.48 4.82
CA HIS A 231 -24.50 20.76 5.08
C HIS A 231 -23.86 21.96 4.36
N GLY A 232 -23.41 21.74 3.12
CA GLY A 232 -22.82 22.78 2.25
C GLY A 232 -21.31 23.01 2.41
N ASP A 233 -20.68 22.47 3.44
CA ASP A 233 -19.25 22.68 3.71
C ASP A 233 -18.40 21.48 3.26
N LEU A 234 -17.92 21.53 2.03
CA LEU A 234 -17.08 20.48 1.44
C LEU A 234 -15.69 20.34 2.11
N ASN A 235 -15.22 21.33 2.88
CA ASN A 235 -13.95 21.17 3.61
C ASN A 235 -14.04 20.09 4.68
N LYS A 236 -15.22 19.79 5.18
CA LYS A 236 -15.43 18.70 6.15
C LYS A 236 -15.18 17.30 5.59
N ILE A 237 -15.05 17.14 4.27
CA ILE A 237 -14.89 15.81 3.65
C ILE A 237 -13.53 15.16 3.95
N HIS A 238 -12.55 15.94 4.36
CA HIS A 238 -11.19 15.46 4.60
C HIS A 238 -11.15 14.30 5.61
N GLY A 239 -10.54 13.19 5.21
CA GLY A 239 -10.45 11.99 6.04
C GLY A 239 -11.67 11.08 6.03
N TYR A 240 -12.80 11.48 5.43
CA TYR A 240 -14.00 10.65 5.36
C TYR A 240 -13.85 9.45 4.44
N ARG A 241 -14.56 8.37 4.80
CA ARG A 241 -14.76 7.19 3.95
C ARG A 241 -16.22 7.09 3.51
N LEU A 242 -16.43 6.60 2.32
CA LEU A 242 -17.76 6.23 1.84
C LEU A 242 -17.91 4.72 1.99
N THR A 243 -18.75 4.29 2.93
CA THR A 243 -18.86 2.86 3.28
C THR A 243 -20.12 2.58 4.09
N ASP A 244 -20.75 1.44 3.84
CA ASP A 244 -22.02 1.04 4.48
C ASP A 244 -21.86 0.06 5.64
N TYR A 245 -20.64 -0.24 6.07
CA TYR A 245 -20.41 -1.22 7.12
C TYR A 245 -19.66 -0.72 8.37
N ARG A 246 -19.25 0.53 8.37
CA ARG A 246 -18.52 1.18 9.49
C ARG A 246 -19.13 2.52 9.82
N GLY A 247 -19.15 2.86 11.12
CA GLY A 247 -19.34 4.22 11.60
C GLY A 247 -18.02 5.02 11.68
N GLY A 248 -18.01 6.11 12.43
CA GLY A 248 -16.89 7.04 12.55
C GLY A 248 -16.91 8.08 11.41
N ASN A 249 -15.75 8.49 10.91
CA ASN A 249 -15.66 9.42 9.78
C ASN A 249 -16.07 8.73 8.47
N ALA A 250 -17.37 8.39 8.36
CA ALA A 250 -17.95 7.72 7.21
C ALA A 250 -19.21 8.46 6.74
N ILE A 251 -19.41 8.48 5.43
CA ILE A 251 -20.67 8.83 4.78
C ILE A 251 -21.21 7.56 4.16
N HIS A 252 -22.48 7.32 4.31
CA HIS A 252 -23.14 6.11 3.90
C HIS A 252 -24.02 6.29 2.65
N SER A 253 -24.32 5.20 1.96
CA SER A 253 -25.14 5.26 0.75
C SER A 253 -26.55 5.83 0.97
N TRP A 254 -27.12 5.64 2.14
CA TRP A 254 -28.43 6.20 2.52
C TRP A 254 -28.40 7.69 2.81
N GLU A 255 -27.26 8.24 3.22
CA GLU A 255 -27.07 9.69 3.38
C GLU A 255 -26.91 10.40 2.03
N LEU A 256 -26.48 9.65 1.01
CA LEU A 256 -26.31 10.12 -0.37
C LEU A 256 -27.48 9.76 -1.29
N ASP A 257 -28.55 9.21 -0.75
CA ASP A 257 -29.74 8.81 -1.50
C ASP A 257 -29.45 7.88 -2.72
N LEU A 258 -28.43 7.00 -2.63
CA LEU A 258 -27.94 6.24 -3.79
C LEU A 258 -28.88 5.13 -4.26
N LYS A 259 -29.75 4.62 -3.37
CA LYS A 259 -30.79 3.62 -3.69
C LYS A 259 -32.21 4.18 -3.52
N GLY A 260 -32.35 5.50 -3.55
CA GLY A 260 -33.58 6.25 -3.32
C GLY A 260 -33.51 7.09 -2.06
N LYS A 261 -34.27 8.19 -2.07
CA LYS A 261 -34.28 9.19 -1.03
C LYS A 261 -34.68 8.59 0.33
N CYS A 262 -33.88 8.83 1.35
CA CYS A 262 -34.16 8.47 2.73
C CYS A 262 -34.75 9.63 3.51
N SER A 263 -35.69 9.31 4.41
CA SER A 263 -36.17 10.26 5.43
C SER A 263 -35.14 10.38 6.57
N GLU A 264 -35.31 11.39 7.42
CA GLU A 264 -34.46 11.57 8.60
C GLU A 264 -34.56 10.36 9.54
N ASP A 265 -35.73 9.79 9.75
CA ASP A 265 -35.94 8.59 10.57
C ASP A 265 -35.23 7.35 9.99
N GLU A 266 -35.19 7.20 8.66
CA GLU A 266 -34.48 6.12 7.99
C GLU A 266 -32.95 6.26 8.11
N ILE A 267 -32.44 7.49 7.96
CA ILE A 267 -31.00 7.80 8.16
C ILE A 267 -30.62 7.55 9.60
N ASP A 268 -31.41 8.04 10.56
CA ASP A 268 -31.16 7.84 12.01
C ASP A 268 -31.16 6.34 12.36
N PHE A 269 -32.13 5.57 11.86
CA PHE A 269 -32.16 4.12 12.04
C PHE A 269 -30.88 3.45 11.55
N MET A 270 -30.47 3.73 10.31
CA MET A 270 -29.29 3.10 9.71
C MET A 270 -28.01 3.49 10.44
N ASN A 271 -27.84 4.76 10.82
CA ASN A 271 -26.69 5.25 11.55
C ASN A 271 -26.64 4.65 12.97
N SER A 272 -27.78 4.54 13.63
CA SER A 272 -27.91 3.87 14.93
C SER A 272 -27.57 2.38 14.82
N LEU A 273 -28.04 1.69 13.78
CA LEU A 273 -27.72 0.29 13.52
C LEU A 273 -26.22 0.09 13.31
N ILE A 274 -25.57 0.91 12.48
CA ILE A 274 -24.12 0.84 12.22
C ILE A 274 -23.31 1.08 13.49
N SER A 275 -23.71 2.06 14.31
CA SER A 275 -22.99 2.43 15.53
C SER A 275 -23.09 1.35 16.60
N ASN A 276 -24.22 0.64 16.67
CA ASN A 276 -24.49 -0.35 17.71
C ASN A 276 -24.11 -1.78 17.35
N ARG A 277 -24.28 -2.21 16.08
CA ARG A 277 -24.08 -3.61 15.65
C ARG A 277 -22.69 -4.19 15.92
N ARG A 278 -21.69 -3.36 16.23
CA ARG A 278 -20.31 -3.79 16.54
C ARG A 278 -20.03 -3.88 18.04
N LYS A 279 -20.95 -3.44 18.89
CA LYS A 279 -20.76 -3.51 20.34
C LYS A 279 -20.72 -4.95 20.81
N LYS A 280 -19.82 -5.26 21.75
CA LYS A 280 -19.62 -6.62 22.29
C LYS A 280 -20.87 -7.19 22.95
N ILE A 281 -21.75 -6.34 23.49
CA ILE A 281 -23.03 -6.76 24.11
C ILE A 281 -23.92 -7.55 23.14
N PHE A 282 -23.78 -7.34 21.83
CA PHE A 282 -24.53 -8.05 20.80
C PHE A 282 -23.77 -9.22 20.16
N GLY A 283 -22.66 -9.66 20.77
CA GLY A 283 -21.87 -10.80 20.32
C GLY A 283 -20.43 -10.49 19.96
N THR A 284 -19.63 -11.52 19.71
CA THR A 284 -18.17 -11.43 19.51
C THR A 284 -17.73 -11.12 18.08
N HIS A 285 -18.57 -11.31 17.07
CA HIS A 285 -18.22 -11.04 15.67
C HIS A 285 -18.01 -9.55 15.43
N LYS A 286 -16.86 -9.19 14.87
CA LYS A 286 -16.48 -7.79 14.62
C LYS A 286 -17.21 -7.18 13.43
N ASP A 287 -17.41 -7.93 12.36
CA ASP A 287 -18.00 -7.45 11.11
C ASP A 287 -19.19 -8.34 10.69
N GLY A 288 -20.22 -7.72 10.12
CA GLY A 288 -21.33 -8.47 9.52
C GLY A 288 -22.44 -8.94 10.44
N LYS A 289 -22.46 -8.57 11.73
CA LYS A 289 -23.55 -8.95 12.64
C LYS A 289 -24.90 -8.49 12.12
N SER A 290 -25.86 -9.41 12.11
CA SER A 290 -27.28 -9.10 12.12
C SER A 290 -27.72 -8.83 13.55
N LEU A 291 -28.67 -7.92 13.77
CA LEU A 291 -29.29 -7.71 15.08
C LEU A 291 -30.76 -8.11 15.03
N THR A 292 -31.23 -8.79 16.05
CA THR A 292 -32.65 -9.11 16.20
C THR A 292 -33.47 -7.83 16.45
N LYS A 293 -34.77 -7.88 16.23
CA LYS A 293 -35.67 -6.77 16.54
C LYS A 293 -35.51 -6.32 17.99
N ASP A 294 -35.51 -7.25 18.95
CA ASP A 294 -35.38 -6.94 20.38
C ASP A 294 -34.07 -6.23 20.70
N GLN A 295 -32.96 -6.67 20.08
CA GLN A 295 -31.67 -5.99 20.21
C GLN A 295 -31.71 -4.56 19.66
N ILE A 296 -32.35 -4.34 18.51
CA ILE A 296 -32.47 -3.01 17.91
C ILE A 296 -33.34 -2.10 18.78
N LEU A 297 -34.42 -2.61 19.34
CA LEU A 297 -35.32 -1.85 20.21
C LEU A 297 -34.67 -1.39 21.53
N THR A 298 -33.48 -1.89 21.89
CA THR A 298 -32.70 -1.35 23.01
C THR A 298 -32.11 0.02 22.74
N PHE A 299 -32.04 0.46 21.47
CA PHE A 299 -31.44 1.74 21.08
C PHE A 299 -32.25 2.52 20.01
N TYR A 300 -33.38 1.98 19.55
CA TYR A 300 -34.25 2.63 18.55
C TYR A 300 -35.71 2.58 18.97
N ASN A 301 -36.51 3.59 18.52
CA ASN A 301 -37.92 3.73 18.88
C ASN A 301 -38.80 2.61 18.27
N ALA A 302 -39.57 1.92 19.13
CA ALA A 302 -40.43 0.81 18.73
C ALA A 302 -41.58 1.24 17.80
N GLU A 303 -42.15 2.44 17.98
CA GLU A 303 -43.27 2.94 17.19
C GLU A 303 -42.93 3.14 15.73
N LYS A 304 -41.70 3.57 15.43
CA LYS A 304 -41.22 3.82 14.07
C LYS A 304 -40.61 2.60 13.39
N PHE A 305 -40.30 1.55 14.17
CA PHE A 305 -39.48 0.42 13.72
C PHE A 305 -40.01 -0.24 12.45
N GLU A 306 -41.30 -0.69 12.46
CA GLU A 306 -41.85 -1.46 11.32
C GLU A 306 -41.92 -0.60 10.04
N GLN A 307 -42.39 0.64 10.16
CA GLN A 307 -42.49 1.53 8.99
C GLN A 307 -41.13 1.79 8.35
N VAL A 308 -40.14 2.11 9.18
CA VAL A 308 -38.78 2.47 8.74
C VAL A 308 -38.07 1.27 8.15
N THR A 309 -38.10 0.11 8.82
CA THR A 309 -37.42 -1.10 8.34
C THR A 309 -38.02 -1.62 7.04
N ASN A 310 -39.35 -1.63 6.90
CA ASN A 310 -40.02 -2.05 5.66
C ASN A 310 -39.65 -1.13 4.47
N SER A 311 -39.59 0.16 4.69
CA SER A 311 -39.16 1.13 3.67
C SER A 311 -37.71 0.94 3.28
N LEU A 312 -36.80 0.78 4.24
CA LEU A 312 -35.37 0.55 4.00
C LEU A 312 -35.10 -0.77 3.28
N ILE A 313 -35.87 -1.82 3.59
CA ILE A 313 -35.78 -3.11 2.89
C ILE A 313 -36.25 -2.94 1.44
N LYS A 314 -37.36 -2.27 1.19
CA LYS A 314 -37.87 -1.98 -0.16
C LYS A 314 -36.88 -1.19 -0.99
N LYS A 315 -36.16 -0.22 -0.38
CA LYS A 315 -35.09 0.57 -1.03
C LYS A 315 -33.79 -0.23 -1.19
N GLY A 316 -33.66 -1.37 -0.53
CA GLY A 316 -32.44 -2.20 -0.57
C GLY A 316 -31.25 -1.68 0.26
N TYR A 317 -31.49 -0.85 1.25
CA TYR A 317 -30.47 -0.45 2.24
C TYR A 317 -30.34 -1.43 3.40
N LEU A 318 -31.45 -2.08 3.75
CA LEU A 318 -31.56 -3.04 4.83
C LEU A 318 -32.00 -4.40 4.30
N GLN A 319 -31.55 -5.48 4.93
CA GLN A 319 -32.04 -6.84 4.65
C GLN A 319 -32.31 -7.60 5.96
N ILE A 320 -33.28 -8.51 5.91
CA ILE A 320 -33.56 -9.47 6.96
C ILE A 320 -32.85 -10.78 6.63
N THR A 321 -32.19 -11.37 7.61
CA THR A 321 -31.58 -12.70 7.54
C THR A 321 -32.20 -13.58 8.64
N THR A 322 -31.85 -14.86 8.67
CA THR A 322 -32.22 -15.77 9.75
C THR A 322 -31.76 -15.30 11.15
N GLU A 323 -30.72 -14.45 11.18
CA GLU A 323 -30.13 -13.92 12.42
C GLU A 323 -30.64 -12.52 12.78
N GLY A 324 -31.48 -11.89 11.93
CA GLY A 324 -32.03 -10.55 12.15
C GLY A 324 -31.73 -9.56 11.03
N TYR A 325 -31.72 -8.29 11.36
CA TYR A 325 -31.55 -7.15 10.44
C TYR A 325 -30.07 -6.79 10.27
N LYS A 326 -29.66 -6.54 9.02
CA LYS A 326 -28.33 -6.01 8.73
C LYS A 326 -28.35 -5.07 7.52
N PRO A 327 -27.42 -4.10 7.45
CA PRO A 327 -27.25 -3.27 6.27
C PRO A 327 -26.88 -4.13 5.05
N VAL A 328 -27.38 -3.75 3.88
CA VAL A 328 -26.90 -4.29 2.61
C VAL A 328 -25.58 -3.61 2.28
N CYS A 329 -24.49 -4.27 2.65
CA CYS A 329 -23.12 -3.80 2.41
C CYS A 329 -22.57 -4.48 1.16
N GLY A 330 -22.10 -3.72 0.22
CA GLY A 330 -21.39 -4.25 -0.95
C GLY A 330 -21.72 -3.55 -2.25
N ASN A 331 -20.74 -3.46 -3.12
CA ASN A 331 -20.78 -3.01 -4.53
C ASN A 331 -21.48 -1.67 -4.79
N MET A 332 -21.52 -0.78 -3.81
CA MET A 332 -21.89 0.59 -4.08
C MET A 332 -20.74 1.24 -4.85
N SER A 333 -21.01 1.61 -6.07
CA SER A 333 -20.07 2.31 -6.94
C SER A 333 -19.96 3.78 -6.53
N PHE A 334 -19.39 4.02 -5.34
CA PHE A 334 -18.94 5.37 -5.02
C PHE A 334 -17.84 5.77 -6.01
N GLU A 335 -17.88 6.96 -6.57
CA GLU A 335 -16.81 7.49 -7.42
C GLU A 335 -15.48 7.58 -6.66
N VAL A 336 -15.57 7.87 -5.37
CA VAL A 336 -14.47 7.92 -4.39
C VAL A 336 -14.89 7.13 -3.16
N PHE A 337 -14.01 6.31 -2.61
CA PHE A 337 -14.30 5.59 -1.36
C PHE A 337 -13.63 6.19 -0.13
N LYS A 338 -12.58 6.98 -0.33
CA LYS A 338 -11.84 7.65 0.74
C LYS A 338 -11.34 8.99 0.25
N PHE A 339 -11.67 10.03 0.99
CA PHE A 339 -11.10 11.36 0.79
C PHE A 339 -9.87 11.54 1.66
N LEU A 340 -8.79 11.97 1.04
CA LEU A 340 -7.54 12.29 1.71
C LEU A 340 -7.64 13.69 2.33
N ASP A 341 -6.87 13.91 3.40
CA ASP A 341 -6.69 15.23 3.98
C ASP A 341 -5.41 15.86 3.41
N PRO A 342 -5.49 17.03 2.76
CA PRO A 342 -4.31 17.74 2.25
C PRO A 342 -3.24 18.00 3.30
N ASN A 343 -3.63 18.19 4.56
CA ASN A 343 -2.74 18.48 5.68
C ASN A 343 -2.32 17.20 6.46
N SER A 344 -2.42 16.05 5.85
CA SER A 344 -2.05 14.75 6.43
C SER A 344 -1.30 13.90 5.42
N ILE A 345 -0.99 12.66 5.78
CA ILE A 345 -0.41 11.68 4.88
C ILE A 345 -1.48 10.73 4.33
N SER A 346 -1.23 10.14 3.16
CA SER A 346 -2.09 9.14 2.54
C SER A 346 -2.08 7.82 3.32
N ILE A 347 -3.18 7.10 3.23
CA ILE A 347 -3.19 5.66 3.51
C ILE A 347 -2.30 4.92 2.50
N THR A 348 -1.94 3.67 2.79
CA THR A 348 -1.24 2.81 1.83
C THR A 348 -2.01 2.72 0.51
N LEU A 349 -1.35 3.05 -0.60
CA LEU A 349 -1.87 2.76 -1.93
C LEU A 349 -1.99 1.26 -2.13
N THR A 350 -3.11 0.81 -2.70
CA THR A 350 -3.36 -0.60 -3.04
C THR A 350 -3.76 -0.72 -4.51
N ALA A 351 -3.47 -1.86 -5.12
CA ALA A 351 -3.80 -2.09 -6.53
C ALA A 351 -5.30 -2.01 -6.84
N SER A 352 -6.15 -2.30 -5.83
CA SER A 352 -7.62 -2.33 -5.98
C SER A 352 -8.28 -0.97 -5.81
N ASP A 353 -7.69 -0.05 -5.02
CA ASP A 353 -8.44 1.09 -4.52
C ASP A 353 -7.79 2.45 -4.81
N SER A 354 -6.54 2.48 -5.32
CA SER A 354 -5.82 3.73 -5.58
C SER A 354 -6.57 4.66 -6.55
N ASN A 355 -7.29 4.11 -7.53
CA ASN A 355 -8.10 4.86 -8.49
C ASN A 355 -9.37 5.48 -7.90
N ARG A 356 -9.68 5.18 -6.63
CA ARG A 356 -10.89 5.64 -5.93
C ARG A 356 -10.58 6.48 -4.69
N LEU A 357 -9.33 6.92 -4.54
CA LEU A 357 -8.96 7.94 -3.57
C LEU A 357 -9.32 9.31 -4.13
N GLY A 358 -9.83 10.16 -3.29
CA GLY A 358 -10.23 11.52 -3.67
C GLY A 358 -9.70 12.57 -2.71
N ILE A 359 -9.90 13.81 -3.11
CA ILE A 359 -9.51 14.99 -2.35
C ILE A 359 -10.47 16.13 -2.70
N TYR A 360 -10.70 17.02 -1.73
CA TYR A 360 -11.24 18.33 -1.99
C TYR A 360 -10.08 19.34 -1.99
N HIS A 361 -9.85 19.96 -3.12
CA HIS A 361 -8.73 20.91 -3.28
C HIS A 361 -9.11 21.99 -4.30
N GLN A 362 -8.74 23.25 -4.02
CA GLN A 362 -9.01 24.39 -4.89
C GLN A 362 -10.47 24.48 -5.38
N GLY A 363 -11.43 24.26 -4.46
CA GLY A 363 -12.86 24.33 -4.76
C GLY A 363 -13.44 23.14 -5.52
N SER A 364 -12.66 22.13 -5.80
CA SER A 364 -13.06 20.97 -6.59
C SER A 364 -12.97 19.67 -5.81
N LEU A 365 -14.02 18.85 -5.93
CA LEU A 365 -14.05 17.48 -5.44
C LEU A 365 -13.59 16.57 -6.58
N ARG A 366 -12.49 15.83 -6.38
CA ARG A 366 -11.87 15.06 -7.45
C ARG A 366 -11.17 13.79 -6.95
N ARG A 367 -10.88 12.89 -7.84
CA ARG A 367 -9.94 11.79 -7.59
C ARG A 367 -8.50 12.31 -7.59
N ILE A 368 -7.61 11.64 -6.87
CA ILE A 368 -6.17 11.86 -7.05
C ILE A 368 -5.75 11.35 -8.43
N THR A 369 -4.78 12.01 -9.04
CA THR A 369 -4.31 11.65 -10.39
C THR A 369 -3.28 10.51 -10.36
N PRO A 370 -3.02 9.84 -11.49
CA PRO A 370 -1.91 8.89 -11.62
C PRO A 370 -0.55 9.51 -11.28
N ARG A 371 -0.33 10.78 -11.63
CA ARG A 371 0.92 11.52 -11.29
C ARG A 371 1.04 11.72 -9.79
N GLU A 372 -0.02 12.12 -9.13
CA GLU A 372 -0.05 12.25 -7.67
C GLU A 372 0.19 10.90 -6.98
N CYS A 373 -0.36 9.80 -7.49
CA CYS A 373 -0.06 8.45 -7.00
C CYS A 373 1.42 8.09 -7.16
N ALA A 374 2.04 8.47 -8.28
CA ALA A 374 3.47 8.27 -8.51
C ALA A 374 4.33 9.08 -7.52
N ARG A 375 3.99 10.35 -7.28
CA ARG A 375 4.63 11.21 -6.27
C ARG A 375 4.47 10.66 -4.85
N ILE A 376 3.31 10.07 -4.50
CA ILE A 376 3.08 9.39 -3.21
C ILE A 376 4.03 8.20 -3.01
N GLN A 377 4.47 7.55 -4.08
CA GLN A 377 5.49 6.48 -4.04
C GLN A 377 6.93 7.00 -4.22
N GLY A 378 7.09 8.31 -4.46
CA GLY A 378 8.39 8.94 -4.64
C GLY A 378 9.03 8.70 -6.01
N TYR A 379 8.23 8.39 -7.04
CA TYR A 379 8.70 8.38 -8.42
C TYR A 379 8.94 9.82 -8.88
N PRO A 380 10.03 10.08 -9.61
CA PRO A 380 10.33 11.43 -10.11
C PRO A 380 9.31 11.84 -11.18
N ASP A 381 9.09 13.15 -11.35
CA ASP A 381 8.16 13.67 -12.37
C ASP A 381 8.60 13.35 -13.81
N THR A 382 9.87 13.08 -14.02
CA THR A 382 10.41 12.60 -15.30
C THR A 382 10.01 11.17 -15.64
N TYR A 383 9.54 10.39 -14.65
CA TYR A 383 9.06 9.03 -14.88
C TYR A 383 7.80 9.06 -15.74
N GLN A 384 7.86 8.41 -16.89
CA GLN A 384 6.77 8.40 -17.87
C GLN A 384 5.68 7.42 -17.46
N LEU A 385 4.43 7.88 -17.44
CA LEU A 385 3.27 7.10 -17.08
C LEU A 385 2.55 6.61 -18.33
N ILE A 386 2.05 5.37 -18.29
CA ILE A 386 1.19 4.81 -19.34
C ILE A 386 -0.27 5.23 -19.11
N ASN A 387 -1.26 4.41 -19.44
CA ASN A 387 -2.67 4.73 -19.17
C ASN A 387 -3.02 4.71 -17.69
N ASP A 388 -3.99 5.55 -17.30
CA ASP A 388 -4.37 5.80 -15.91
C ASP A 388 -4.68 4.54 -15.09
N GLN A 389 -5.49 3.62 -15.66
CA GLN A 389 -5.93 2.41 -14.95
C GLN A 389 -4.73 1.52 -14.58
N ALA A 390 -3.78 1.37 -15.48
CA ALA A 390 -2.58 0.60 -15.23
C ALA A 390 -1.71 1.27 -14.17
N VAL A 391 -1.53 2.60 -14.24
CA VAL A 391 -0.72 3.35 -13.27
C VAL A 391 -1.27 3.24 -11.85
N TYR A 392 -2.58 3.39 -11.65
CA TYR A 392 -3.18 3.20 -10.32
C TYR A 392 -2.87 1.82 -9.73
N LYS A 393 -3.01 0.76 -10.54
CA LYS A 393 -2.66 -0.62 -10.12
C LYS A 393 -1.18 -0.74 -9.82
N GLN A 394 -0.33 -0.19 -10.67
CA GLN A 394 1.13 -0.24 -10.55
C GLN A 394 1.62 0.49 -9.30
N MET A 395 1.14 1.72 -9.04
CA MET A 395 1.53 2.47 -7.83
C MET A 395 1.03 1.79 -6.56
N GLY A 396 -0.10 1.09 -6.60
CA GLY A 396 -0.59 0.27 -5.50
C GLY A 396 0.30 -0.94 -5.20
N ASN A 397 0.84 -1.59 -6.21
CA ASN A 397 1.78 -2.71 -6.10
C ASN A 397 3.23 -2.27 -5.90
N GLY A 398 3.58 -1.07 -6.34
CA GLY A 398 4.94 -0.56 -6.35
C GLY A 398 5.56 -0.37 -4.96
N VAL A 399 6.85 -0.08 -4.96
CA VAL A 399 7.62 0.22 -3.76
C VAL A 399 7.80 1.74 -3.61
N SER A 400 8.11 2.19 -2.41
CA SER A 400 8.49 3.58 -2.16
C SER A 400 9.97 3.78 -2.53
N VAL A 401 10.22 4.48 -3.62
CA VAL A 401 11.56 4.70 -4.17
C VAL A 401 12.52 5.34 -3.16
N PRO A 402 12.14 6.39 -2.39
CA PRO A 402 13.03 6.99 -1.40
C PRO A 402 13.43 6.04 -0.26
N VAL A 403 12.53 5.14 0.17
CA VAL A 403 12.87 4.16 1.20
C VAL A 403 13.91 3.18 0.68
N VAL A 404 13.73 2.66 -0.54
CA VAL A 404 14.70 1.78 -1.19
C VAL A 404 16.07 2.45 -1.30
N LYS A 405 16.10 3.71 -1.79
CA LYS A 405 17.32 4.52 -1.86
C LYS A 405 18.04 4.58 -0.50
N ASN A 406 17.32 4.95 0.55
CA ASN A 406 17.92 5.15 1.88
C ASN A 406 18.38 3.84 2.52
N VAL A 407 17.64 2.74 2.37
CA VAL A 407 18.06 1.44 2.90
C VAL A 407 19.32 0.94 2.18
N ILE A 408 19.39 1.08 0.85
CA ILE A 408 20.59 0.68 0.09
C ILE A 408 21.78 1.58 0.41
N PHE A 409 21.54 2.88 0.55
CA PHE A 409 22.60 3.82 0.97
C PHE A 409 23.16 3.44 2.35
N ASP A 410 22.29 3.26 3.35
CA ASP A 410 22.69 2.82 4.70
C ASP A 410 23.42 1.48 4.66
N PHE A 411 22.91 0.53 3.91
CA PHE A 411 23.52 -0.79 3.73
C PHE A 411 24.95 -0.72 3.21
N PHE A 412 25.21 0.06 2.18
CA PHE A 412 26.57 0.19 1.62
C PHE A 412 27.50 1.01 2.53
N ASN A 413 26.97 2.10 3.12
CA ASN A 413 27.74 2.96 4.01
C ASN A 413 28.13 2.25 5.33
N SER A 414 27.18 1.60 5.99
CA SER A 414 27.39 0.92 7.29
C SER A 414 28.28 -0.32 7.20
N ASN A 415 28.43 -0.88 6.01
CA ASN A 415 29.32 -2.01 5.76
C ASN A 415 30.62 -1.61 5.04
N HIS A 416 30.89 -0.31 4.91
CA HIS A 416 32.07 0.25 4.26
C HIS A 416 32.35 -0.30 2.85
N ILE A 417 31.24 -0.53 2.08
CA ILE A 417 31.34 -1.03 0.70
C ILE A 417 31.78 0.09 -0.25
N PHE A 418 31.23 1.29 -0.05
CA PHE A 418 31.55 2.49 -0.79
C PHE A 418 31.65 3.70 0.16
N GLU A 419 32.48 4.67 -0.20
CA GLU A 419 32.53 5.96 0.49
C GLU A 419 31.62 6.97 -0.21
N PRO A 420 30.73 7.67 0.51
CA PRO A 420 29.90 8.72 -0.07
C PRO A 420 30.75 9.81 -0.71
N LYS A 421 30.26 10.37 -1.82
CA LYS A 421 30.90 11.56 -2.41
C LYS A 421 30.94 12.69 -1.40
N LYS A 422 32.12 13.26 -1.15
CA LYS A 422 32.21 14.51 -0.41
C LYS A 422 31.47 15.59 -1.21
N LEU A 423 30.44 16.17 -0.62
CA LEU A 423 29.83 17.38 -1.19
C LEU A 423 30.94 18.44 -1.22
N THR A 424 31.43 18.75 -2.41
CA THR A 424 32.22 19.96 -2.61
C THR A 424 31.28 21.12 -2.36
N ALA A 425 31.55 21.88 -1.29
CA ALA A 425 30.81 23.06 -0.87
C ALA A 425 30.79 24.14 -1.96
#